data_cba7c2cea427324794fc7c903bcbf07f
#
_entry.id   cba7c2cea427324794fc7c903bcbf07f
#
_cell.length_a   1.000
_cell.length_b   1.000
_cell.length_c   1.000
_cell.angle_alpha   90.00
_cell.angle_beta   90.00
_cell.angle_gamma   90.00
#
_symmetry.space_group_name_H-M   'P 1'
#
loop_
_entity.id
_entity.type
_entity.pdbx_description
1 polymer ?
#
loop_
_entity_poly.entity_id
_entity_poly.type
_entity_poly.pdbx_seq_one_letter_code
_entity_poly.pdbx_strand_id
1 'polypeptide(L)'
;IPPSRKSCNHCFNSGTPELKQWVQDLRDGGIELIVVSNNTTKRVEKAVKPLDVKFVSWSLKPLPRGILHVLRTHHLKRQEVIMVGDQLLTDVWAAHSAGVRSVLVQRLIESDMWQTWLNRRIEKYVKKIVFQAHPHLKWEKTLRDN
;
A
#
# COMPACT_ATOMS: atom_id res chain seq x y z
N ILE A 1 21.79 -22.47 -17.33
CA ILE A 1 21.83 -22.38 -15.86
C ILE A 1 21.35 -20.97 -15.51
N PRO A 2 20.16 -20.77 -14.91
CA PRO A 2 19.71 -19.43 -14.52
C PRO A 2 20.54 -18.95 -13.32
N PRO A 3 20.87 -17.65 -13.21
CA PRO A 3 21.65 -17.14 -12.10
C PRO A 3 20.86 -17.28 -10.80
N SER A 4 21.55 -17.77 -9.77
CA SER A 4 21.03 -17.94 -8.42
C SER A 4 20.39 -16.66 -7.91
N ARG A 5 19.16 -16.74 -7.43
CA ARG A 5 18.49 -15.67 -6.68
C ARG A 5 19.31 -15.37 -5.43
N LYS A 6 20.17 -14.38 -5.50
CA LYS A 6 20.73 -13.78 -4.28
C LYS A 6 19.55 -13.19 -3.52
N SER A 7 19.27 -13.75 -2.36
CA SER A 7 18.35 -13.21 -1.37
C SER A 7 18.74 -11.75 -1.12
N CYS A 8 17.95 -10.82 -1.60
CA CYS A 8 18.21 -9.41 -1.41
C CYS A 8 17.76 -9.02 0.00
N ASN A 9 18.63 -9.25 1.00
CA ASN A 9 18.39 -8.81 2.38
C ASN A 9 18.31 -7.28 2.53
N HIS A 10 18.49 -6.53 1.46
CA HIS A 10 18.41 -5.06 1.43
C HIS A 10 16.98 -4.50 1.22
N CYS A 11 16.02 -5.34 0.82
CA CYS A 11 14.68 -4.88 0.46
C CYS A 11 13.77 -4.52 1.65
N PHE A 12 14.25 -4.64 2.89
CA PHE A 12 13.48 -4.34 4.10
C PHE A 12 13.99 -3.15 4.91
N ASN A 13 14.96 -2.42 4.40
CA ASN A 13 15.45 -1.24 5.11
C ASN A 13 14.65 -0.01 4.62
N SER A 14 13.59 0.33 5.37
CA SER A 14 12.80 1.57 5.17
C SER A 14 13.63 2.88 5.29
N GLY A 15 14.93 2.76 5.42
CA GLY A 15 15.88 3.87 5.51
C GLY A 15 16.82 4.01 4.31
N THR A 16 16.54 3.37 3.17
CA THR A 16 17.41 3.55 1.99
C THR A 16 17.41 5.00 1.51
N PRO A 17 18.56 5.51 1.03
CA PRO A 17 18.65 6.89 0.52
C PRO A 17 17.61 7.20 -0.54
N GLU A 18 17.36 6.27 -1.46
CA GLU A 18 16.41 6.42 -2.55
C GLU A 18 14.97 6.59 -2.04
N LEU A 19 14.58 5.82 -1.02
CA LEU A 19 13.24 5.91 -0.45
C LEU A 19 13.07 7.23 0.34
N LYS A 20 14.09 7.68 1.04
CA LYS A 20 14.09 8.98 1.72
C LYS A 20 13.97 10.13 0.71
N GLN A 21 14.73 10.06 -0.38
CA GLN A 21 14.66 11.06 -1.43
C GLN A 21 13.26 11.08 -2.07
N TRP A 22 12.70 9.94 -2.38
CA TRP A 22 11.34 9.84 -2.93
C TRP A 22 10.28 10.44 -2.00
N VAL A 23 10.36 10.18 -0.69
CA VAL A 23 9.45 10.79 0.30
C VAL A 23 9.64 12.32 0.33
N GLN A 24 10.87 12.79 0.22
CA GLN A 24 11.16 14.23 0.19
C GLN A 24 10.61 14.87 -1.09
N ASP A 25 10.78 14.24 -2.24
CA ASP A 25 10.24 14.72 -3.53
C ASP A 25 8.72 14.85 -3.48
N LEU A 26 8.02 13.91 -2.81
CA LEU A 26 6.58 14.01 -2.59
C LEU A 26 6.22 15.23 -1.73
N ARG A 27 6.95 15.46 -0.64
CA ARG A 27 6.74 16.62 0.25
C ARG A 27 6.97 17.94 -0.49
N ASP A 28 8.03 18.02 -1.27
CA ASP A 28 8.37 19.20 -2.08
C ASP A 28 7.31 19.47 -3.15
N GLY A 29 6.66 18.40 -3.65
CA GLY A 29 5.48 18.48 -4.51
C GLY A 29 4.17 18.79 -3.79
N GLY A 30 4.20 19.05 -2.47
CA GLY A 30 3.00 19.34 -1.67
C GLY A 30 2.13 18.11 -1.36
N ILE A 31 2.68 16.89 -1.51
CA ILE A 31 1.98 15.63 -1.22
C ILE A 31 2.38 15.12 0.15
N GLU A 32 1.41 14.98 1.05
CA GLU A 32 1.61 14.36 2.35
C GLU A 32 1.42 12.84 2.26
N LEU A 33 2.45 12.09 2.70
CA LEU A 33 2.40 10.65 2.79
C LEU A 33 1.99 10.22 4.20
N ILE A 34 0.95 9.36 4.30
CA ILE A 34 0.47 8.81 5.56
C ILE A 34 0.34 7.29 5.42
N VAL A 35 1.01 6.54 6.29
CA VAL A 35 0.93 5.07 6.28
C VAL A 35 -0.26 4.59 7.10
N VAL A 36 -1.15 3.82 6.48
CA VAL A 36 -2.32 3.20 7.15
C VAL A 36 -2.14 1.69 7.17
N SER A 37 -1.98 1.10 8.35
CA SER A 37 -1.61 -0.31 8.53
C SER A 37 -2.45 -1.04 9.58
N ASN A 38 -2.71 -2.33 9.34
CA ASN A 38 -3.32 -3.23 10.34
C ASN A 38 -2.33 -3.74 11.38
N ASN A 39 -1.05 -3.44 11.22
CA ASN A 39 -0.01 -3.87 12.15
C ASN A 39 -0.04 -3.08 13.47
N THR A 40 0.65 -3.61 14.48
CA THR A 40 0.82 -2.95 15.79
C THR A 40 1.60 -1.65 15.65
N THR A 41 1.34 -0.70 16.55
CA THR A 41 2.00 0.61 16.59
C THR A 41 3.53 0.48 16.58
N LYS A 42 4.10 -0.37 17.44
CA LYS A 42 5.55 -0.59 17.50
C LYS A 42 6.15 -1.04 16.17
N ARG A 43 5.43 -1.90 15.45
CA ARG A 43 5.91 -2.44 14.16
C ARG A 43 5.85 -1.38 13.06
N VAL A 44 4.76 -0.63 12.99
CA VAL A 44 4.61 0.44 12.00
C VAL A 44 5.61 1.55 12.28
N GLU A 45 5.69 2.01 13.53
CA GLU A 45 6.63 3.05 13.95
C GLU A 45 8.09 2.71 13.58
N LYS A 46 8.53 1.48 13.90
CA LYS A 46 9.87 1.01 13.51
C LYS A 46 10.10 1.09 12.00
N ALA A 47 9.09 0.79 11.21
CA ALA A 47 9.19 0.83 9.75
C ALA A 47 9.23 2.24 9.18
N VAL A 48 8.44 3.18 9.73
CA VAL A 48 8.31 4.54 9.17
C VAL A 48 9.25 5.58 9.80
N LYS A 49 9.78 5.30 10.99
CA LYS A 49 10.69 6.21 11.73
C LYS A 49 11.86 6.74 10.88
N PRO A 50 12.55 5.91 10.06
CA PRO A 50 13.64 6.39 9.21
C PRO A 50 13.21 7.38 8.13
N LEU A 51 11.91 7.42 7.81
CA LEU A 51 11.31 8.24 6.74
C LEU A 51 10.60 9.48 7.29
N ASP A 52 10.45 9.56 8.61
CA ASP A 52 9.68 10.61 9.27
C ASP A 52 8.28 10.80 8.66
N VAL A 53 7.56 9.70 8.47
CA VAL A 53 6.24 9.65 7.85
C VAL A 53 5.18 9.41 8.91
N LYS A 54 4.07 10.15 8.84
CA LYS A 54 2.90 9.94 9.71
C LYS A 54 2.29 8.57 9.47
N PHE A 55 1.69 8.00 10.51
CA PHE A 55 1.06 6.68 10.37
C PHE A 55 -0.18 6.50 11.24
N VAL A 56 -1.05 5.59 10.80
CA VAL A 56 -2.18 5.04 11.56
C VAL A 56 -2.00 3.54 11.66
N SER A 57 -1.77 3.05 12.86
CA SER A 57 -1.74 1.62 13.19
C SER A 57 -3.15 1.11 13.57
N TRP A 58 -3.32 -0.22 13.62
CA TRP A 58 -4.60 -0.83 13.96
C TRP A 58 -5.78 -0.29 13.14
N SER A 59 -5.54 -0.05 11.87
CA SER A 59 -6.51 0.60 10.97
C SER A 59 -7.76 -0.21 10.69
N LEU A 60 -7.75 -1.52 11.04
CA LEU A 60 -8.86 -2.48 10.87
C LEU A 60 -9.33 -2.61 9.41
N LYS A 61 -8.44 -2.45 8.43
CA LYS A 61 -8.79 -2.74 7.03
C LYS A 61 -9.30 -4.18 6.90
N PRO A 62 -10.39 -4.47 6.21
CA PRO A 62 -11.05 -3.67 5.17
C PRO A 62 -12.05 -2.60 5.65
N LEU A 63 -12.23 -2.40 6.95
CA LEU A 63 -13.08 -1.32 7.43
C LEU A 63 -12.45 0.05 7.11
N PRO A 64 -13.26 1.08 6.80
CA PRO A 64 -12.76 2.40 6.39
C PRO A 64 -12.22 3.25 7.55
N ARG A 65 -12.23 2.73 8.80
CA ARG A 65 -11.95 3.50 10.02
C ARG A 65 -10.62 4.24 9.98
N GLY A 66 -9.54 3.58 9.56
CA GLY A 66 -8.21 4.18 9.49
C GLY A 66 -8.17 5.34 8.49
N ILE A 67 -8.77 5.17 7.32
CA ILE A 67 -8.85 6.21 6.28
C ILE A 67 -9.74 7.37 6.76
N LEU A 68 -10.90 7.08 7.32
CA LEU A 68 -11.80 8.12 7.85
C LEU A 68 -11.17 8.89 9.01
N HIS A 69 -10.34 8.23 9.82
CA HIS A 69 -9.56 8.89 10.87
C HIS A 69 -8.58 9.89 10.25
N VAL A 70 -7.81 9.49 9.23
CA VAL A 70 -6.89 10.39 8.51
C VAL A 70 -7.64 11.59 7.93
N LEU A 71 -8.74 11.37 7.21
CA LEU A 71 -9.52 12.46 6.62
C LEU A 71 -9.97 13.49 7.67
N ARG A 72 -10.44 13.02 8.83
CA ARG A 72 -10.92 13.90 9.91
C ARG A 72 -9.77 14.65 10.58
N THR A 73 -8.70 13.94 10.93
CA THR A 73 -7.56 14.51 11.68
C THR A 73 -6.80 15.55 10.87
N HIS A 74 -6.72 15.34 9.55
CA HIS A 74 -6.01 16.24 8.64
C HIS A 74 -6.94 17.20 7.88
N HIS A 75 -8.24 17.19 8.20
CA HIS A 75 -9.26 18.03 7.52
C HIS A 75 -9.26 17.89 6.00
N LEU A 76 -8.98 16.67 5.49
CA LEU A 76 -8.87 16.39 4.07
C LEU A 76 -10.23 16.02 3.47
N LYS A 77 -10.48 16.48 2.24
CA LYS A 77 -11.62 16.03 1.43
C LYS A 77 -11.27 14.69 0.77
N ARG A 78 -12.29 13.87 0.52
CA ARG A 78 -12.12 12.56 -0.10
C ARG A 78 -11.47 12.62 -1.48
N GLN A 79 -11.74 13.70 -2.24
CA GLN A 79 -11.17 13.92 -3.57
C GLN A 79 -9.69 14.28 -3.55
N GLU A 80 -9.17 14.76 -2.42
CA GLU A 80 -7.77 15.16 -2.23
C GLU A 80 -6.88 13.98 -1.84
N VAL A 81 -7.47 12.80 -1.58
CA VAL A 81 -6.76 11.64 -1.07
C VAL A 81 -6.83 10.48 -2.07
N ILE A 82 -5.71 9.79 -2.20
CA ILE A 82 -5.59 8.54 -2.94
C ILE A 82 -5.00 7.47 -2.01
N MET A 83 -5.67 6.34 -1.91
CA MET A 83 -5.13 5.16 -1.23
C MET A 83 -4.30 4.34 -2.20
N VAL A 84 -3.03 4.13 -1.88
CA VAL A 84 -2.15 3.22 -2.63
C VAL A 84 -1.93 1.97 -1.79
N GLY A 85 -2.24 0.80 -2.33
CA GLY A 85 -2.12 -0.46 -1.61
C GLY A 85 -1.97 -1.66 -2.52
N ASP A 86 -1.43 -2.74 -1.97
CA ASP A 86 -1.15 -3.98 -2.70
C ASP A 86 -2.20 -5.08 -2.48
N GLN A 87 -3.18 -4.83 -1.62
CA GLN A 87 -4.22 -5.80 -1.27
C GLN A 87 -5.61 -5.33 -1.69
N LEU A 88 -6.21 -6.03 -2.67
CA LEU A 88 -7.54 -5.72 -3.18
C LEU A 88 -8.61 -5.76 -2.09
N LEU A 89 -8.61 -6.81 -1.25
CA LEU A 89 -9.66 -7.03 -0.25
C LEU A 89 -9.53 -6.16 1.00
N THR A 90 -8.37 -5.61 1.26
CA THR A 90 -8.17 -4.76 2.44
C THR A 90 -8.00 -3.30 2.08
N ASP A 91 -7.06 -2.98 1.21
CA ASP A 91 -6.72 -1.59 0.89
C ASP A 91 -7.74 -0.95 -0.04
N VAL A 92 -8.04 -1.62 -1.17
CA VAL A 92 -8.98 -1.09 -2.16
C VAL A 92 -10.41 -1.06 -1.61
N TRP A 93 -10.80 -2.13 -0.89
CA TRP A 93 -12.14 -2.17 -0.27
C TRP A 93 -12.30 -1.10 0.81
N ALA A 94 -11.29 -0.89 1.67
CA ALA A 94 -11.32 0.17 2.68
C ALA A 94 -11.42 1.56 2.05
N ALA A 95 -10.66 1.80 0.98
CA ALA A 95 -10.72 3.06 0.23
C ALA A 95 -12.09 3.28 -0.41
N HIS A 96 -12.62 2.28 -1.08
CA HIS A 96 -13.97 2.33 -1.67
C HIS A 96 -15.04 2.63 -0.62
N SER A 97 -15.00 1.92 0.53
CA SER A 97 -15.93 2.12 1.63
C SER A 97 -15.79 3.50 2.30
N ALA A 98 -14.61 4.12 2.23
CA ALA A 98 -14.36 5.48 2.68
C ALA A 98 -14.76 6.54 1.63
N GLY A 99 -15.08 6.15 0.40
CA GLY A 99 -15.34 7.04 -0.73
C GLY A 99 -14.09 7.75 -1.24
N VAL A 100 -12.92 7.10 -1.12
CA VAL A 100 -11.60 7.60 -1.53
C VAL A 100 -11.13 6.84 -2.76
N ARG A 101 -10.47 7.52 -3.70
CA ARG A 101 -9.84 6.87 -4.85
C ARG A 101 -8.74 5.90 -4.39
N SER A 102 -8.56 4.81 -5.14
CA SER A 102 -7.52 3.83 -4.84
C SER A 102 -6.72 3.45 -6.08
N VAL A 103 -5.45 3.14 -5.84
CA VAL A 103 -4.53 2.56 -6.81
C VAL A 103 -4.04 1.23 -6.26
N LEU A 104 -4.29 0.17 -7.01
CA LEU A 104 -3.79 -1.16 -6.67
C LEU A 104 -2.42 -1.34 -7.32
N VAL A 105 -1.40 -1.53 -6.49
CA VAL A 105 -0.02 -1.78 -6.94
C VAL A 105 0.34 -3.25 -6.81
N GLN A 106 1.32 -3.69 -7.59
CA GLN A 106 1.85 -5.03 -7.46
C GLN A 106 2.65 -5.15 -6.15
N ARG A 107 2.43 -6.24 -5.43
CA ARG A 107 3.21 -6.54 -4.23
C ARG A 107 4.67 -6.77 -4.58
N LEU A 108 5.57 -6.01 -3.94
CA LEU A 108 7.01 -6.12 -4.15
C LEU A 108 7.62 -7.34 -3.45
N ILE A 109 7.03 -7.75 -2.32
CA ILE A 109 7.56 -8.83 -1.47
C ILE A 109 6.42 -9.75 -1.06
N GLU A 110 6.65 -11.04 -1.21
CA GLU A 110 5.77 -12.06 -0.65
C GLU A 110 6.12 -12.29 0.83
N SER A 111 5.29 -11.79 1.74
CA SER A 111 5.44 -12.08 3.17
C SER A 111 4.75 -13.40 3.53
N ASP A 112 5.49 -14.30 4.14
CA ASP A 112 5.04 -15.66 4.50
C ASP A 112 4.18 -15.74 5.78
N MET A 113 3.38 -14.75 6.07
CA MET A 113 2.46 -14.86 7.20
C MET A 113 1.22 -15.67 6.82
N TRP A 114 0.96 -16.76 7.54
CA TRP A 114 -0.14 -17.70 7.30
C TRP A 114 -1.53 -17.04 7.20
N GLN A 115 -1.75 -15.92 7.91
CA GLN A 115 -2.97 -15.11 7.84
C GLN A 115 -3.20 -14.52 6.45
N THR A 116 -2.17 -14.40 5.63
CA THR A 116 -2.26 -13.91 4.25
C THR A 116 -2.63 -15.01 3.27
N TRP A 117 -2.49 -16.30 3.64
CA TRP A 117 -2.77 -17.42 2.73
C TRP A 117 -4.25 -17.50 2.32
N LEU A 118 -5.18 -17.38 3.27
CA LEU A 118 -6.61 -17.37 2.99
C LEU A 118 -7.00 -16.13 2.18
N ASN A 119 -6.50 -14.96 2.58
CA ASN A 119 -6.72 -13.71 1.85
C ASN A 119 -6.14 -13.77 0.43
N ARG A 120 -4.97 -14.38 0.25
CA ARG A 120 -4.37 -14.59 -1.10
C ARG A 120 -5.23 -15.47 -2.00
N ARG A 121 -5.84 -16.54 -1.48
CA ARG A 121 -6.73 -17.39 -2.27
C ARG A 121 -7.99 -16.66 -2.72
N ILE A 122 -8.64 -15.98 -1.79
CA ILE A 122 -9.84 -15.18 -2.09
C ILE A 122 -9.47 -14.04 -3.07
N GLU A 123 -8.38 -13.35 -2.82
CA GLU A 123 -7.90 -12.27 -3.67
C GLU A 123 -7.57 -12.73 -5.10
N LYS A 124 -6.91 -13.88 -5.25
CA LYS A 124 -6.64 -14.49 -6.57
C LYS A 124 -7.93 -14.81 -7.31
N TYR A 125 -8.93 -15.32 -6.61
CA TYR A 125 -10.22 -15.65 -7.19
C TYR A 125 -10.99 -14.39 -7.62
N VAL A 126 -11.04 -13.37 -6.74
CA VAL A 126 -11.68 -12.08 -7.03
C VAL A 126 -10.99 -11.37 -8.19
N LYS A 127 -9.65 -11.32 -8.20
CA LYS A 127 -8.89 -10.76 -9.34
C LYS A 127 -9.25 -11.46 -10.63
N LYS A 128 -9.34 -12.79 -10.64
CA LYS A 128 -9.74 -13.55 -11.84
C LYS A 128 -11.12 -13.12 -12.34
N ILE A 129 -12.11 -12.99 -11.46
CA ILE A 129 -13.46 -12.55 -11.84
C ILE A 129 -13.43 -11.11 -12.38
N VAL A 130 -12.74 -10.20 -11.70
CA VAL A 130 -12.66 -8.80 -12.12
C VAL A 130 -12.01 -8.66 -13.49
N PHE A 131 -10.91 -9.36 -13.76
CA PHE A 131 -10.25 -9.33 -15.07
C PHE A 131 -11.05 -10.03 -16.17
N GLN A 132 -11.86 -11.03 -15.82
CA GLN A 132 -12.81 -11.63 -16.77
C GLN A 132 -13.96 -10.69 -17.12
N ALA A 133 -14.47 -9.96 -16.15
CA ALA A 133 -15.55 -8.98 -16.34
C ALA A 133 -15.06 -7.69 -17.05
N HIS A 134 -13.79 -7.35 -16.89
CA HIS A 134 -13.17 -6.13 -17.42
C HIS A 134 -11.84 -6.42 -18.13
N PRO A 135 -11.84 -7.02 -19.33
CA PRO A 135 -10.62 -7.44 -20.05
C PRO A 135 -9.68 -6.28 -20.42
N HIS A 136 -10.20 -5.06 -20.42
CA HIS A 136 -9.42 -3.84 -20.73
C HIS A 136 -8.54 -3.37 -19.57
N LEU A 137 -8.74 -3.90 -18.35
CA LEU A 137 -7.87 -3.61 -17.21
C LEU A 137 -6.54 -4.35 -17.42
N LYS A 138 -5.51 -3.64 -17.84
CA LYS A 138 -4.15 -4.17 -17.96
C LYS A 138 -3.32 -3.69 -16.77
N TRP A 139 -2.44 -4.57 -16.26
CA TRP A 139 -1.37 -4.14 -15.39
C TRP A 139 -0.37 -3.35 -16.22
N GLU A 140 -0.32 -2.05 -16.02
CA GLU A 140 0.78 -1.27 -16.57
C GLU A 140 2.05 -1.63 -15.78
N LYS A 141 2.98 -2.27 -16.46
CA LYS A 141 4.31 -2.57 -15.90
C LYS A 141 5.19 -1.32 -15.80
N THR A 142 4.70 -0.19 -16.23
CA THR A 142 5.54 0.92 -16.65
C THR A 142 5.26 2.20 -15.87
N LEU A 143 5.88 2.30 -14.69
CA LEU A 143 6.29 3.60 -14.15
C LEU A 143 7.82 3.80 -14.29
N ARG A 144 8.51 2.96 -15.08
CA ARG A 144 9.97 2.98 -15.20
C ARG A 144 10.54 3.35 -16.57
N ASP A 145 9.70 3.57 -17.56
CA ASP A 145 10.18 3.83 -18.93
C ASP A 145 9.66 5.17 -19.47
N ASN A 146 9.86 6.24 -18.68
CA ASN A 146 9.87 7.61 -19.19
C ASN A 146 10.93 8.41 -18.46
#